data_fe269da230321dd82afaaca4857e4296
#
_entry.id   fe269da230321dd82afaaca4857e4296
#
_cell.length_a   1.000
_cell.length_b   1.000
_cell.length_c   1.000
_cell.angle_alpha   90.00
_cell.angle_beta   90.00
_cell.angle_gamma   90.00
#
_symmetry.space_group_name_H-M   'P 1'
#
loop_
_entity.id
_entity.type
_entity.pdbx_description
1 polymer ?
#
loop_
_entity_poly.entity_id
_entity_poly.type
_entity_poly.pdbx_seq_one_letter_code
_entity_poly.pdbx_strand_id
1 'polypeptide(L)'
;MASGWLTKNADKPANIREEDSETPWLTSRTIDFIEERGDTPWCAHVSYIKPHWPYIVSAPFLGMYGHNHIQPVNRDPAEKQNTHPVYDQFLNNAVGKMFHKDEVRDVVIPAYMGLIKQCDDQMGRLFTFLEDSG
;
A
#
# COMPACT_ATOMS: atom_id res chain seq x y z
N MET A 1 6.46 -20.89 3.66
CA MET A 1 5.77 -20.58 2.39
C MET A 1 5.02 -19.22 2.40
N ALA A 2 4.49 -18.77 3.53
CA ALA A 2 3.80 -17.47 3.62
C ALA A 2 4.70 -16.25 3.33
N SER A 3 5.99 -16.30 3.68
CA SER A 3 6.94 -15.20 3.49
C SER A 3 7.24 -14.86 2.03
N GLY A 4 7.26 -15.84 1.14
CA GLY A 4 7.52 -15.59 -0.28
C GLY A 4 6.37 -14.90 -1.01
N TRP A 5 5.17 -14.96 -0.49
CA TRP A 5 4.00 -14.34 -1.08
C TRP A 5 3.94 -12.82 -0.80
N LEU A 6 4.33 -12.39 0.40
CA LEU A 6 4.28 -10.99 0.83
C LEU A 6 5.25 -10.07 0.04
N THR A 7 6.44 -10.58 -0.26
CA THR A 7 7.54 -9.76 -0.81
C THR A 7 8.07 -10.26 -2.15
N LYS A 8 7.67 -11.46 -2.59
CA LYS A 8 8.27 -12.18 -3.72
C LYS A 8 8.32 -11.40 -5.04
N ASN A 9 7.39 -10.47 -5.24
CA ASN A 9 7.27 -9.72 -6.48
C ASN A 9 7.27 -8.20 -6.23
N ALA A 10 7.77 -7.74 -5.08
CA ALA A 10 7.81 -6.32 -4.77
C ALA A 10 8.79 -5.54 -5.67
N ASP A 11 9.71 -6.24 -6.33
CA ASP A 11 10.66 -5.72 -7.32
C ASP A 11 10.14 -5.76 -8.76
N LYS A 12 8.90 -6.22 -8.97
CA LYS A 12 8.31 -6.41 -10.30
C LYS A 12 7.02 -5.63 -10.44
N PRO A 13 6.74 -5.12 -11.65
CA PRO A 13 5.45 -4.46 -11.89
C PRO A 13 4.30 -5.46 -11.80
N ALA A 14 3.12 -4.95 -11.47
CA ALA A 14 1.88 -5.71 -11.61
C ALA A 14 1.70 -6.18 -13.06
N ASN A 15 1.08 -7.36 -13.24
CA ASN A 15 0.79 -7.93 -14.57
C ASN A 15 -0.43 -7.29 -15.25
N ILE A 16 -1.07 -6.34 -14.60
CA ILE A 16 -2.23 -5.60 -15.10
C ILE A 16 -1.85 -4.14 -15.23
N ARG A 17 -2.54 -3.43 -16.14
CA ARG A 17 -2.37 -1.99 -16.28
C ARG A 17 -2.86 -1.29 -15.01
N GLU A 18 -2.34 -0.09 -14.77
CA GLU A 18 -2.71 0.69 -13.58
C GLU A 18 -4.22 0.92 -13.51
N GLU A 19 -4.81 1.39 -14.60
CA GLU A 19 -6.23 1.71 -14.69
C GLU A 19 -7.17 0.52 -14.48
N ASP A 20 -6.68 -0.72 -14.69
CA ASP A 20 -7.43 -1.96 -14.47
C ASP A 20 -7.20 -2.54 -13.07
N SER A 21 -6.37 -1.88 -12.25
CA SER A 21 -6.09 -2.34 -10.90
C SER A 21 -7.21 -1.95 -9.91
N GLU A 22 -7.22 -2.58 -8.74
CA GLU A 22 -8.28 -2.44 -7.74
C GLU A 22 -8.56 -0.98 -7.32
N THR A 23 -7.50 -0.21 -7.06
CA THR A 23 -7.66 1.14 -6.50
C THR A 23 -8.34 2.11 -7.48
N PRO A 24 -7.89 2.25 -8.75
CA PRO A 24 -8.58 3.05 -9.76
C PRO A 24 -9.99 2.53 -10.08
N TRP A 25 -10.16 1.20 -10.13
CA TRP A 25 -11.47 0.62 -10.38
C TRP A 25 -12.46 1.02 -9.29
N LEU A 26 -12.08 0.91 -8.02
CA LEU A 26 -12.94 1.28 -6.88
C LEU A 26 -13.27 2.78 -6.90
N THR A 27 -12.29 3.64 -7.21
CA THR A 27 -12.52 5.08 -7.37
C THR A 27 -13.55 5.36 -8.47
N SER A 28 -13.40 4.70 -9.63
CA SER A 28 -14.35 4.85 -10.74
C SER A 28 -15.76 4.40 -10.35
N ARG A 29 -15.89 3.25 -9.68
CA ARG A 29 -17.21 2.78 -9.21
C ARG A 29 -17.82 3.71 -8.15
N THR A 30 -16.99 4.36 -7.35
CA THR A 30 -17.46 5.35 -6.38
C THR A 30 -18.00 6.60 -7.09
N ILE A 31 -17.29 7.09 -8.10
CA ILE A 31 -17.73 8.23 -8.91
C ILE A 31 -19.05 7.91 -9.62
N ASP A 32 -19.13 6.77 -10.31
CA ASP A 32 -20.34 6.33 -10.98
C ASP A 32 -21.53 6.26 -10.01
N PHE A 33 -21.32 5.71 -8.79
CA PHE A 33 -22.35 5.67 -7.78
C PHE A 33 -22.86 7.05 -7.39
N ILE A 34 -21.96 8.03 -7.22
CA ILE A 34 -22.34 9.39 -6.84
C ILE A 34 -23.12 10.05 -8.00
N GLU A 35 -22.64 9.92 -9.23
CA GLU A 35 -23.34 10.44 -10.43
C GLU A 35 -24.75 9.85 -10.57
N GLU A 36 -24.90 8.54 -10.34
CA GLU A 36 -26.22 7.87 -10.39
C GLU A 36 -27.19 8.35 -9.31
N ARG A 37 -26.70 8.86 -8.17
CA ARG A 37 -27.53 9.42 -7.11
C ARG A 37 -28.03 10.83 -7.42
N GLY A 38 -27.28 11.61 -8.19
CA GLY A 38 -27.59 13.01 -8.48
C GLY A 38 -27.86 13.80 -7.18
N ASP A 39 -28.95 14.53 -7.14
CA ASP A 39 -29.34 15.33 -5.97
C ASP A 39 -29.95 14.52 -4.81
N THR A 40 -30.06 13.19 -4.94
CA THR A 40 -30.58 12.35 -3.87
C THR A 40 -29.55 12.19 -2.74
N PRO A 41 -29.91 12.40 -1.47
CA PRO A 41 -28.96 12.21 -0.37
C PRO A 41 -28.35 10.81 -0.37
N TRP A 42 -27.05 10.73 -0.21
CA TRP A 42 -26.31 9.47 -0.22
C TRP A 42 -25.24 9.42 0.90
N CYS A 43 -24.82 8.22 1.22
CA CYS A 43 -23.67 7.96 2.08
C CYS A 43 -22.87 6.79 1.48
N ALA A 44 -21.58 6.97 1.28
CA ALA A 44 -20.71 5.94 0.76
C ALA A 44 -19.52 5.70 1.68
N HIS A 45 -19.18 4.44 1.90
CA HIS A 45 -17.95 4.01 2.55
C HIS A 45 -17.05 3.39 1.50
N VAL A 46 -15.95 4.08 1.16
CA VAL A 46 -14.97 3.62 0.18
C VAL A 46 -13.74 3.10 0.93
N SER A 47 -13.40 1.83 0.73
CA SER A 47 -12.30 1.19 1.43
C SER A 47 -11.26 0.66 0.44
N TYR A 48 -10.14 1.36 0.31
CA TYR A 48 -8.98 0.87 -0.44
C TYR A 48 -8.24 -0.19 0.37
N ILE A 49 -7.91 -1.33 -0.25
CA ILE A 49 -7.05 -2.34 0.37
C ILE A 49 -5.59 -1.89 0.35
N LYS A 50 -5.16 -1.24 -0.72
CA LYS A 50 -3.80 -0.67 -0.80
C LYS A 50 -3.66 0.51 0.18
N PRO A 51 -2.48 0.66 0.79
CA PRO A 51 -1.17 0.03 0.49
C PRO A 51 -0.90 -1.29 1.24
N HIS A 52 -1.91 -2.02 1.70
CA HIS A 52 -1.74 -3.33 2.33
C HIS A 52 -1.02 -4.32 1.38
N TRP A 53 -0.31 -5.30 1.94
CA TRP A 53 0.31 -6.35 1.12
C TRP A 53 -0.74 -7.17 0.34
N PRO A 54 -0.36 -7.85 -0.77
CA PRO A 54 1.00 -7.99 -1.35
C PRO A 54 1.50 -6.69 -1.96
N TYR A 55 2.82 -6.45 -1.79
CA TYR A 55 3.47 -5.22 -2.28
C TYR A 55 3.79 -5.36 -3.78
N ILE A 56 2.75 -5.41 -4.59
CA ILE A 56 2.83 -5.45 -6.06
C ILE A 56 2.24 -4.15 -6.56
N VAL A 57 3.04 -3.38 -7.26
CA VAL A 57 2.71 -2.03 -7.69
C VAL A 57 2.70 -1.94 -9.21
N SER A 58 1.79 -1.17 -9.77
CA SER A 58 1.69 -0.95 -11.23
C SER A 58 2.89 -0.19 -11.77
N ALA A 59 3.20 -0.41 -13.06
CA ALA A 59 4.39 0.14 -13.70
C ALA A 59 4.61 1.65 -13.52
N PRO A 60 3.60 2.54 -13.56
CA PRO A 60 3.86 3.96 -13.36
C PRO A 60 4.47 4.32 -11.99
N PHE A 61 4.18 3.52 -10.96
CA PHE A 61 4.60 3.77 -9.58
C PHE A 61 5.82 2.94 -9.17
N LEU A 62 6.08 1.83 -9.87
CA LEU A 62 7.27 1.02 -9.64
C LEU A 62 8.51 1.82 -10.07
N GLY A 63 9.47 1.96 -9.16
CA GLY A 63 10.69 2.71 -9.42
C GLY A 63 10.59 4.23 -9.21
N MET A 64 9.42 4.77 -8.86
CA MET A 64 9.30 6.17 -8.43
C MET A 64 10.12 6.45 -7.18
N TYR A 65 10.20 5.47 -6.31
CA TYR A 65 10.94 5.52 -5.07
C TYR A 65 12.05 4.48 -5.09
N GLY A 66 13.16 4.78 -4.46
CA GLY A 66 14.32 3.91 -4.37
C GLY A 66 15.01 4.04 -3.01
N HIS A 67 16.15 3.43 -2.86
CA HIS A 67 16.91 3.40 -1.62
C HIS A 67 17.12 4.80 -1.01
N ASN A 68 17.32 5.83 -1.83
CA ASN A 68 17.53 7.22 -1.38
C ASN A 68 16.30 7.82 -0.65
N HIS A 69 15.13 7.21 -0.75
CA HIS A 69 13.91 7.64 -0.10
C HIS A 69 13.66 6.90 1.21
N ILE A 70 14.46 5.86 1.50
CA ILE A 70 14.30 5.04 2.70
C ILE A 70 15.01 5.72 3.86
N GLN A 71 14.28 6.00 4.93
CA GLN A 71 14.88 6.51 6.15
C GLN A 71 15.69 5.41 6.87
N PRO A 72 16.79 5.75 7.53
CA PRO A 72 17.52 4.83 8.37
C PRO A 72 16.62 4.14 9.39
N VAL A 73 16.91 2.87 9.66
CA VAL A 73 16.14 2.12 10.66
C VAL A 73 16.44 2.64 12.04
N ASN A 74 15.40 3.02 12.76
CA ASN A 74 15.51 3.28 14.19
C ASN A 74 15.41 1.94 14.94
N ARG A 75 16.54 1.37 15.30
CA ARG A 75 16.66 0.09 16.02
C ARG A 75 17.59 0.25 17.21
N ASP A 76 17.15 -0.25 18.36
CA ASP A 76 17.99 -0.35 19.56
C ASP A 76 18.04 -1.81 20.01
N PRO A 77 19.23 -2.37 20.35
CA PRO A 77 19.34 -3.71 20.91
C PRO A 77 18.50 -3.92 22.18
N ALA A 78 18.22 -2.87 22.94
CA ALA A 78 17.37 -2.93 24.12
C ALA A 78 15.92 -3.29 23.80
N GLU A 79 15.43 -3.04 22.59
CA GLU A 79 14.07 -3.41 22.14
C GLU A 79 13.81 -4.92 22.19
N LYS A 80 14.87 -5.75 22.19
CA LYS A 80 14.80 -7.19 22.26
C LYS A 80 15.00 -7.76 23.66
N GLN A 81 15.13 -6.88 24.66
CA GLN A 81 15.34 -7.28 26.05
C GLN A 81 14.01 -7.18 26.81
N ASN A 82 13.69 -8.22 27.59
CA ASN A 82 12.47 -8.27 28.40
C ASN A 82 11.18 -7.97 27.62
N THR A 83 11.09 -8.46 26.40
CA THR A 83 9.95 -8.26 25.51
C THR A 83 8.67 -8.90 26.09
N HIS A 84 7.53 -8.22 25.87
CA HIS A 84 6.23 -8.83 26.14
C HIS A 84 6.06 -10.09 25.25
N PRO A 85 5.50 -11.23 25.75
CA PRO A 85 5.38 -12.47 24.99
C PRO A 85 4.71 -12.33 23.62
N VAL A 86 3.71 -11.46 23.47
CA VAL A 86 3.05 -11.18 22.18
C VAL A 86 4.01 -10.52 21.21
N TYR A 87 4.80 -9.54 21.66
CA TYR A 87 5.79 -8.86 20.85
C TYR A 87 6.92 -9.81 20.44
N ASP A 88 7.41 -10.62 21.37
CA ASP A 88 8.43 -11.63 21.10
C ASP A 88 7.96 -12.64 20.04
N GLN A 89 6.72 -13.13 20.15
CA GLN A 89 6.12 -14.00 19.15
C GLN A 89 6.04 -13.33 17.76
N PHE A 90 5.70 -12.03 17.72
CA PHE A 90 5.65 -11.28 16.46
C PHE A 90 7.04 -11.12 15.83
N LEU A 91 8.05 -10.76 16.62
CA LEU A 91 9.45 -10.65 16.16
C LEU A 91 9.98 -11.97 15.61
N ASN A 92 9.59 -13.08 16.21
CA ASN A 92 10.10 -14.42 15.90
C ASN A 92 9.29 -15.17 14.85
N ASN A 93 8.14 -14.66 14.43
CA ASN A 93 7.39 -15.28 13.33
C ASN A 93 8.07 -15.07 11.97
N ALA A 94 7.58 -15.75 10.92
CA ALA A 94 8.17 -15.71 9.60
C ALA A 94 8.17 -14.30 8.97
N VAL A 95 7.15 -13.51 9.25
CA VAL A 95 7.00 -12.14 8.73
C VAL A 95 7.97 -11.19 9.42
N GLY A 96 8.01 -11.20 10.76
CA GLY A 96 8.95 -10.40 11.54
C GLY A 96 10.41 -10.68 11.16
N LYS A 97 10.79 -11.96 11.09
CA LYS A 97 12.14 -12.37 10.66
C LYS A 97 12.50 -11.91 9.25
N MET A 98 11.53 -11.87 8.34
CA MET A 98 11.75 -11.39 6.98
C MET A 98 12.06 -9.89 6.95
N PHE A 99 11.28 -9.07 7.67
CA PHE A 99 11.48 -7.63 7.71
C PHE A 99 12.66 -7.16 8.57
N HIS A 100 13.33 -8.07 9.28
CA HIS A 100 14.63 -7.78 9.90
C HIS A 100 15.77 -7.65 8.89
N LYS A 101 15.59 -8.14 7.68
CA LYS A 101 16.59 -8.11 6.62
C LYS A 101 16.53 -6.79 5.86
N ASP A 102 17.64 -6.07 5.80
CA ASP A 102 17.68 -4.78 5.14
C ASP A 102 17.46 -4.91 3.63
N GLU A 103 17.97 -5.98 2.99
CA GLU A 103 17.73 -6.26 1.57
C GLU A 103 16.23 -6.47 1.24
N VAL A 104 15.42 -6.96 2.19
CA VAL A 104 13.97 -7.05 2.02
C VAL A 104 13.32 -5.68 2.13
N ARG A 105 13.75 -4.88 3.10
CA ARG A 105 13.23 -3.53 3.30
C ARG A 105 13.56 -2.62 2.12
N ASP A 106 14.76 -2.72 1.56
CA ASP A 106 15.22 -1.93 0.43
C ASP A 106 14.39 -2.14 -0.84
N VAL A 107 13.70 -3.25 -0.95
CA VAL A 107 12.78 -3.56 -2.06
C VAL A 107 11.32 -3.24 -1.68
N VAL A 108 10.91 -3.63 -0.47
CA VAL A 108 9.50 -3.53 -0.06
C VAL A 108 9.09 -2.10 0.25
N ILE A 109 9.94 -1.30 0.89
CA ILE A 109 9.58 0.07 1.25
C ILE A 109 9.32 0.95 0.01
N PRO A 110 10.18 0.96 -1.03
CA PRO A 110 9.87 1.67 -2.26
C PRO A 110 8.59 1.23 -2.95
N ALA A 111 8.31 -0.08 -2.99
CA ALA A 111 7.06 -0.60 -3.52
C ALA A 111 5.85 -0.14 -2.69
N TYR A 112 5.95 -0.17 -1.38
CA TYR A 112 4.93 0.35 -0.46
C TYR A 112 4.67 1.85 -0.69
N MET A 113 5.72 2.64 -0.86
CA MET A 113 5.59 4.08 -1.18
C MET A 113 4.90 4.28 -2.53
N GLY A 114 5.20 3.45 -3.53
CA GLY A 114 4.49 3.46 -4.82
C GLY A 114 3.00 3.16 -4.69
N LEU A 115 2.63 2.20 -3.83
CA LEU A 115 1.22 1.91 -3.53
C LEU A 115 0.51 3.05 -2.80
N ILE A 116 1.20 3.73 -1.88
CA ILE A 116 0.68 4.95 -1.24
C ILE A 116 0.42 6.02 -2.29
N LYS A 117 1.37 6.24 -3.21
CA LYS A 117 1.22 7.23 -4.28
C LYS A 117 0.02 6.92 -5.18
N GLN A 118 -0.20 5.66 -5.53
CA GLN A 118 -1.38 5.24 -6.28
C GLN A 118 -2.68 5.57 -5.53
N CYS A 119 -2.74 5.30 -4.22
CA CYS A 119 -3.90 5.65 -3.40
C CYS A 119 -4.11 7.16 -3.35
N ASP A 120 -3.04 7.93 -3.15
CA ASP A 120 -3.06 9.39 -3.10
C ASP A 120 -3.62 9.99 -4.40
N ASP A 121 -3.16 9.50 -5.55
CA ASP A 121 -3.66 9.95 -6.86
C ASP A 121 -5.15 9.65 -7.05
N GLN A 122 -5.61 8.49 -6.61
CA GLN A 122 -7.00 8.11 -6.74
C GLN A 122 -7.91 8.85 -5.73
N MET A 123 -7.43 9.14 -4.54
CA MET A 123 -8.12 10.02 -3.60
C MET A 123 -8.19 11.46 -4.15
N GLY A 124 -7.11 11.97 -4.73
CA GLY A 124 -7.10 13.27 -5.40
C GLY A 124 -8.13 13.34 -6.52
N ARG A 125 -8.21 12.30 -7.37
CA ARG A 125 -9.23 12.19 -8.42
C ARG A 125 -10.66 12.25 -7.86
N LEU A 126 -10.92 11.53 -6.77
CA LEU A 126 -12.23 11.55 -6.12
C LEU A 126 -12.55 12.92 -5.52
N PHE A 127 -11.60 13.56 -4.86
CA PHE A 127 -11.81 14.88 -4.27
C PHE A 127 -12.05 15.96 -5.34
N THR A 128 -11.27 15.94 -6.44
CA THR A 128 -11.52 16.84 -7.57
C THR A 128 -12.93 16.65 -8.13
N PHE A 129 -13.36 15.41 -8.32
CA PHE A 129 -14.72 15.10 -8.77
C PHE A 129 -15.79 15.68 -7.82
N LEU A 130 -15.61 15.55 -6.51
CA LEU A 130 -16.56 16.07 -5.51
C LEU A 130 -16.59 17.61 -5.50
N GLU A 131 -15.45 18.26 -5.69
CA GLU A 131 -15.37 19.73 -5.79
C GLU A 131 -16.05 20.24 -7.05
N ASP A 132 -15.88 19.56 -8.19
CA ASP A 132 -16.44 19.97 -9.48
C ASP A 132 -17.94 19.68 -9.60
N SER A 133 -18.43 18.68 -8.89
CA SER A 133 -19.84 18.27 -8.94
C SER A 133 -20.77 19.04 -7.99
N GLY A 134 -20.23 19.84 -7.06
CA GLY A 134 -21.00 20.65 -6.10
C GLY A 134 -21.50 19.84 -4.93
#